data_d645f36bd7ece1b3a8f152b5286fd5f3
#
_entry.id   d645f36bd7ece1b3a8f152b5286fd5f3
#
_cell.length_a   1.000
_cell.length_b   1.000
_cell.length_c   1.000
_cell.angle_alpha   90.00
_cell.angle_beta   90.00
_cell.angle_gamma   90.00
#
_symmetry.space_group_name_H-M   'P 1'
#
loop_
_entity.id
_entity.type
_entity.pdbx_description
1 polymer ?
#
loop_
_entity_poly.entity_id
_entity_poly.type
_entity_poly.pdbx_seq_one_letter_code
_entity_poly.pdbx_strand_id
1 'polypeptide(L)'
;MPRFVTQRSLYEVRERPSKAYSWKAFLIANIVVEIPYQILLGVLVFGAYYYPIYGVQSSERQGLVLLFCIQFFIFASTFAHMLIAALPDAETAGNIATLLFSLTLTFNGVMQPPQALPGFWIFMYRVSPLTYIVDGIAATGLHGRAVTCSAAELNIFNPPTGQTCGDYMSSYLSQAPGQLYNPTATSNCEYCPLSNADQFLSGVAISWTSRWRNFGIVWAYIVFNIFMAVVLYYMFRVKKWSGASTKKGLFVFFRRIGRVGYWVRSIFIRRPEKVPEGKEAINNRVY
;
A
#
# COMPACT_ATOMS: atom_id res chain seq x y z
N MET A 1 -14.26 8.57 -2.60
CA MET A 1 -14.70 8.29 -3.99
C MET A 1 -16.21 8.47 -4.21
N PRO A 2 -17.17 7.88 -3.45
CA PRO A 2 -18.62 8.05 -3.72
C PRO A 2 -19.07 9.51 -3.75
N ARG A 3 -18.66 10.31 -2.75
CA ARG A 3 -18.99 11.74 -2.67
C ARG A 3 -18.54 12.52 -3.91
N PHE A 4 -17.34 12.24 -4.41
CA PHE A 4 -16.82 12.88 -5.63
C PHE A 4 -17.68 12.54 -6.86
N VAL A 5 -18.13 11.28 -7.00
CA VAL A 5 -19.00 10.87 -8.11
C VAL A 5 -20.33 11.61 -8.08
N THR A 6 -20.95 11.74 -6.89
CA THR A 6 -22.20 12.50 -6.72
C THR A 6 -22.00 13.98 -7.06
N GLN A 7 -20.96 14.61 -6.54
CA GLN A 7 -20.66 16.01 -6.86
C GLN A 7 -20.34 16.20 -8.34
N ARG A 8 -19.61 15.27 -8.96
CA ARG A 8 -19.30 15.29 -10.39
C ARG A 8 -20.56 15.19 -11.23
N SER A 9 -21.50 14.32 -10.90
CA SER A 9 -22.76 14.17 -11.63
C SER A 9 -23.61 15.46 -11.58
N LEU A 10 -23.69 16.09 -10.41
CA LEU A 10 -24.35 17.38 -10.26
C LEU A 10 -23.66 18.49 -11.08
N TYR A 11 -22.33 18.54 -11.03
CA TYR A 11 -21.54 19.48 -11.83
C TYR A 11 -21.77 19.29 -13.34
N GLU A 12 -21.68 18.06 -13.84
CA GLU A 12 -21.80 17.76 -15.27
C GLU A 12 -23.23 18.05 -15.82
N VAL A 13 -24.28 17.81 -15.02
CA VAL A 13 -25.67 18.00 -15.44
C VAL A 13 -26.13 19.44 -15.27
N ARG A 14 -25.77 20.12 -14.18
CA ARG A 14 -26.35 21.41 -13.80
C ARG A 14 -25.40 22.57 -14.02
N GLU A 15 -24.18 22.48 -13.51
CA GLU A 15 -23.28 23.64 -13.38
C GLU A 15 -22.42 23.86 -14.62
N ARG A 16 -21.99 22.79 -15.26
CA ARG A 16 -21.19 22.89 -16.50
C ARG A 16 -21.97 23.49 -17.67
N PRO A 17 -23.23 23.13 -17.94
CA PRO A 17 -24.02 23.78 -18.99
C PRO A 17 -24.28 25.27 -18.73
N SER A 18 -24.47 25.65 -17.46
CA SER A 18 -24.66 27.05 -17.05
C SER A 18 -23.37 27.88 -17.08
N LYS A 19 -22.19 27.25 -17.30
CA LYS A 19 -20.86 27.88 -17.30
C LYS A 19 -20.54 28.63 -16.00
N ALA A 20 -21.09 28.20 -14.86
CA ALA A 20 -20.89 28.87 -13.58
C ALA A 20 -19.39 28.92 -13.21
N TYR A 21 -18.66 27.82 -13.42
CA TYR A 21 -17.20 27.77 -13.25
C TYR A 21 -16.57 26.67 -14.12
N SER A 22 -15.23 26.73 -14.25
CA SER A 22 -14.50 25.81 -15.10
C SER A 22 -14.34 24.42 -14.47
N TRP A 23 -14.25 23.39 -15.30
CA TRP A 23 -14.00 22.01 -14.85
C TRP A 23 -12.67 21.86 -14.10
N LYS A 24 -11.68 22.71 -14.43
CA LYS A 24 -10.39 22.74 -13.69
C LYS A 24 -10.59 23.23 -12.26
N ALA A 25 -11.39 24.29 -12.07
CA ALA A 25 -11.71 24.81 -10.76
C ALA A 25 -12.46 23.77 -9.92
N PHE A 26 -13.42 23.04 -10.50
CA PHE A 26 -14.12 21.94 -9.85
C PHE A 26 -13.16 20.88 -9.33
N LEU A 27 -12.26 20.39 -10.19
CA LEU A 27 -11.34 19.30 -9.84
C LEU A 27 -10.33 19.74 -8.77
N ILE A 28 -9.71 20.91 -8.95
CA ILE A 28 -8.72 21.43 -8.00
C ILE A 28 -9.38 21.71 -6.66
N ALA A 29 -10.56 22.30 -6.61
CA ALA A 29 -11.27 22.55 -5.37
C ALA A 29 -11.55 21.26 -4.57
N ASN A 30 -11.97 20.18 -5.24
CA ASN A 30 -12.18 18.88 -4.59
C ASN A 30 -10.89 18.32 -3.97
N ILE A 31 -9.75 18.43 -4.69
CA ILE A 31 -8.46 17.96 -4.17
C ILE A 31 -8.00 18.81 -2.99
N VAL A 32 -8.06 20.14 -3.11
CA VAL A 32 -7.56 21.07 -2.08
C VAL A 32 -8.36 20.98 -0.78
N VAL A 33 -9.69 20.84 -0.89
CA VAL A 33 -10.57 20.72 0.29
C VAL A 33 -10.28 19.44 1.10
N GLU A 34 -9.79 18.38 0.48
CA GLU A 34 -9.44 17.15 1.20
C GLU A 34 -8.10 17.23 1.95
N ILE A 35 -7.16 18.08 1.53
CA ILE A 35 -5.82 18.15 2.13
C ILE A 35 -5.84 18.38 3.65
N PRO A 36 -6.61 19.33 4.22
CA PRO A 36 -6.65 19.54 5.67
C PRO A 36 -7.10 18.30 6.46
N TYR A 37 -8.07 17.56 5.91
CA TYR A 37 -8.56 16.32 6.53
C TYR A 37 -7.50 15.22 6.49
N GLN A 38 -6.74 15.12 5.39
CA GLN A 38 -5.65 14.15 5.27
C GLN A 38 -4.49 14.49 6.22
N ILE A 39 -4.18 15.76 6.39
CA ILE A 39 -3.18 16.21 7.37
C ILE A 39 -3.63 15.84 8.79
N LEU A 40 -4.88 16.16 9.16
CA LEU A 40 -5.42 15.80 10.47
C LEU A 40 -5.36 14.29 10.72
N LEU A 41 -5.76 13.49 9.72
CA LEU A 41 -5.71 12.04 9.81
C LEU A 41 -4.27 11.53 9.98
N GLY A 42 -3.32 12.09 9.24
CA GLY A 42 -1.90 11.77 9.36
C GLY A 42 -1.35 12.06 10.76
N VAL A 43 -1.74 13.18 11.38
CA VAL A 43 -1.35 13.53 12.75
C VAL A 43 -1.96 12.56 13.77
N LEU A 44 -3.25 12.22 13.64
CA LEU A 44 -3.93 11.28 14.53
C LEU A 44 -3.29 9.88 14.46
N VAL A 45 -3.04 9.38 13.26
CA VAL A 45 -2.40 8.08 13.06
C VAL A 45 -0.97 8.08 13.60
N PHE A 46 -0.21 9.17 13.37
CA PHE A 46 1.12 9.31 13.96
C PHE A 46 1.07 9.23 15.49
N GLY A 47 0.17 9.94 16.15
CA GLY A 47 0.03 9.91 17.60
C GLY A 47 -0.31 8.52 18.15
N ALA A 48 -1.22 7.81 17.49
CA ALA A 48 -1.64 6.47 17.91
C ALA A 48 -0.58 5.37 17.64
N TYR A 49 0.21 5.53 16.58
CA TYR A 49 1.15 4.52 16.08
C TYR A 49 2.57 4.72 16.61
N TYR A 50 3.07 6.00 16.63
CA TYR A 50 4.48 6.27 16.83
C TYR A 50 4.97 5.92 18.22
N TYR A 51 4.29 6.42 19.25
CA TYR A 51 4.74 6.24 20.63
C TYR A 51 4.68 4.79 21.13
N PRO A 52 3.66 3.99 20.83
CA PRO A 52 3.65 2.58 21.20
C PRO A 52 4.76 1.75 20.54
N ILE A 53 5.18 2.10 19.31
CA ILE A 53 6.15 1.29 18.54
C ILE A 53 7.58 1.79 18.73
N TYR A 54 7.78 3.10 18.60
CA TYR A 54 9.14 3.66 18.60
C TYR A 54 9.53 4.28 19.93
N GLY A 55 8.58 4.57 20.84
CA GLY A 55 8.85 5.31 22.07
C GLY A 55 9.29 6.75 21.80
N VAL A 56 9.86 7.39 22.83
CA VAL A 56 10.37 8.77 22.71
C VAL A 56 11.72 8.76 22.02
N GLN A 57 11.85 9.52 20.94
CA GLN A 57 13.09 9.70 20.17
C GLN A 57 13.42 11.18 19.99
N SER A 58 14.49 11.49 19.26
CA SER A 58 14.85 12.89 18.93
C SER A 58 13.75 13.58 18.11
N SER A 59 13.57 14.87 18.30
CA SER A 59 12.56 15.67 17.61
C SER A 59 12.66 15.60 16.09
N GLU A 60 13.88 15.48 15.55
CA GLU A 60 14.11 15.31 14.10
C GLU A 60 13.47 14.02 13.58
N ARG A 61 13.66 12.89 14.28
CA ARG A 61 13.09 11.60 13.89
C ARG A 61 11.57 11.59 14.00
N GLN A 62 11.05 12.11 15.11
CA GLN A 62 9.60 12.23 15.32
C GLN A 62 8.96 13.09 14.22
N GLY A 63 9.55 14.25 13.92
CA GLY A 63 9.07 15.15 12.89
C GLY A 63 9.08 14.52 11.49
N LEU A 64 10.13 13.78 11.14
CA LEU A 64 10.24 13.15 9.83
C LEU A 64 9.23 12.00 9.67
N VAL A 65 9.02 11.17 10.70
CA VAL A 65 7.97 10.12 10.65
C VAL A 65 6.58 10.73 10.54
N LEU A 66 6.31 11.82 11.28
CA LEU A 66 5.05 12.57 11.15
C LEU A 66 4.83 13.05 9.72
N LEU A 67 5.87 13.62 9.09
CA LEU A 67 5.79 14.09 7.71
C LEU A 67 5.51 12.94 6.73
N PHE A 68 6.12 11.76 6.90
CA PHE A 68 5.82 10.59 6.10
C PHE A 68 4.37 10.08 6.32
N CYS A 69 3.86 10.11 7.54
CA CYS A 69 2.46 9.75 7.82
C CYS A 69 1.49 10.69 7.09
N ILE A 70 1.68 12.01 7.20
CA ILE A 70 0.87 13.00 6.48
C ILE A 70 0.98 12.78 4.97
N GLN A 71 2.19 12.59 4.46
CA GLN A 71 2.46 12.38 3.05
C GLN A 71 1.77 11.12 2.49
N PHE A 72 1.73 10.04 3.27
CA PHE A 72 1.01 8.82 2.91
C PHE A 72 -0.49 9.08 2.66
N PHE A 73 -1.16 9.82 3.55
CA PHE A 73 -2.58 10.11 3.40
C PHE A 73 -2.85 11.05 2.22
N ILE A 74 -2.01 12.06 2.01
CA ILE A 74 -2.10 12.94 0.83
C ILE A 74 -1.88 12.13 -0.46
N PHE A 75 -0.90 11.23 -0.48
CA PHE A 75 -0.67 10.33 -1.61
C PHE A 75 -1.90 9.45 -1.89
N ALA A 76 -2.46 8.80 -0.87
CA ALA A 76 -3.64 7.94 -1.01
C ALA A 76 -4.86 8.70 -1.54
N SER A 77 -5.11 9.92 -1.05
CA SER A 77 -6.20 10.77 -1.52
C SER A 77 -5.99 11.20 -2.98
N THR A 78 -4.80 11.68 -3.35
CA THR A 78 -4.50 12.09 -4.73
C THR A 78 -4.54 10.93 -5.71
N PHE A 79 -4.10 9.75 -5.30
CA PHE A 79 -4.21 8.52 -6.09
C PHE A 79 -5.67 8.12 -6.31
N ALA A 80 -6.51 8.21 -5.27
CA ALA A 80 -7.95 7.99 -5.38
C ALA A 80 -8.61 8.97 -6.36
N HIS A 81 -8.23 10.26 -6.33
CA HIS A 81 -8.72 11.27 -7.29
C HIS A 81 -8.28 10.97 -8.71
N MET A 82 -7.06 10.52 -8.92
CA MET A 82 -6.57 10.12 -10.24
C MET A 82 -7.42 9.00 -10.84
N LEU A 83 -7.71 7.96 -10.06
CA LEU A 83 -8.51 6.83 -10.54
C LEU A 83 -9.97 7.23 -10.82
N ILE A 84 -10.62 7.95 -9.89
CA ILE A 84 -12.02 8.31 -10.03
C ILE A 84 -12.25 9.38 -11.12
N ALA A 85 -11.23 10.14 -11.50
CA ALA A 85 -11.29 11.08 -12.60
C ALA A 85 -11.55 10.39 -13.95
N ALA A 86 -10.97 9.18 -14.13
CA ALA A 86 -11.11 8.39 -15.35
C ALA A 86 -12.39 7.53 -15.37
N LEU A 87 -12.79 7.02 -14.21
CA LEU A 87 -13.79 5.95 -14.09
C LEU A 87 -15.22 6.49 -13.91
N PRO A 88 -16.24 5.75 -14.36
CA PRO A 88 -17.62 6.21 -14.30
C PRO A 88 -18.20 6.19 -12.89
N ASP A 89 -17.88 5.18 -12.10
CA ASP A 89 -18.48 4.91 -10.80
C ASP A 89 -17.42 4.68 -9.70
N ALA A 90 -17.87 4.81 -8.45
CA ALA A 90 -17.00 4.68 -7.28
C ALA A 90 -16.65 3.22 -6.97
N GLU A 91 -17.52 2.27 -7.29
CA GLU A 91 -17.30 0.84 -7.02
C GLU A 91 -16.17 0.29 -7.88
N THR A 92 -16.22 0.53 -9.19
CA THR A 92 -15.15 0.14 -10.12
C THR A 92 -13.83 0.80 -9.75
N ALA A 93 -13.85 2.10 -9.39
CA ALA A 93 -12.65 2.81 -8.96
C ALA A 93 -12.07 2.21 -7.67
N GLY A 94 -12.92 1.86 -6.70
CA GLY A 94 -12.54 1.23 -5.46
C GLY A 94 -11.88 -0.14 -5.67
N ASN A 95 -12.47 -0.99 -6.51
CA ASN A 95 -11.93 -2.31 -6.82
C ASN A 95 -10.55 -2.23 -7.50
N ILE A 96 -10.37 -1.31 -8.44
CA ILE A 96 -9.08 -1.09 -9.09
C ILE A 96 -8.07 -0.52 -8.09
N ALA A 97 -8.47 0.44 -7.25
CA ALA A 97 -7.61 1.00 -6.21
C ALA A 97 -7.12 -0.08 -5.24
N THR A 98 -8.01 -0.96 -4.78
CA THR A 98 -7.67 -2.07 -3.87
C THR A 98 -6.70 -3.04 -4.53
N LEU A 99 -6.92 -3.41 -5.80
CA LEU A 99 -6.01 -4.28 -6.55
C LEU A 99 -4.61 -3.67 -6.66
N LEU A 100 -4.52 -2.40 -7.09
CA LEU A 100 -3.24 -1.71 -7.24
C LEU A 100 -2.54 -1.52 -5.89
N PHE A 101 -3.28 -1.19 -4.84
CA PHE A 101 -2.74 -1.03 -3.51
C PHE A 101 -2.22 -2.36 -2.93
N SER A 102 -2.93 -3.47 -3.15
CA SER A 102 -2.47 -4.81 -2.76
C SER A 102 -1.18 -5.21 -3.48
N LEU A 103 -1.05 -4.88 -4.78
CA LEU A 103 0.20 -5.09 -5.50
C LEU A 103 1.35 -4.26 -4.90
N THR A 104 1.12 -3.00 -4.58
CA THR A 104 2.16 -2.16 -3.97
C THR A 104 2.55 -2.63 -2.56
N LEU A 105 1.61 -3.21 -1.79
CA LEU A 105 1.89 -3.84 -0.50
C LEU A 105 2.76 -5.10 -0.64
N THR A 106 2.48 -5.93 -1.64
CA THR A 106 3.24 -7.16 -1.86
C THR A 106 4.70 -6.86 -2.25
N PHE A 107 4.90 -5.82 -3.07
CA PHE A 107 6.22 -5.46 -3.60
C PHE A 107 6.90 -4.28 -2.89
N ASN A 108 6.59 -4.04 -1.62
CA ASN A 108 7.15 -2.92 -0.85
C ASN A 108 8.57 -3.17 -0.28
N GLY A 109 9.13 -4.36 -0.49
CA GLY A 109 10.47 -4.71 -0.04
C GLY A 109 10.55 -5.31 1.36
N VAL A 110 9.50 -5.21 2.19
CA VAL A 110 9.47 -5.81 3.53
C VAL A 110 9.02 -7.26 3.48
N MET A 111 7.93 -7.54 2.75
CA MET A 111 7.43 -8.92 2.60
C MET A 111 8.36 -9.78 1.72
N GLN A 112 8.93 -9.17 0.71
CA GLN A 112 9.91 -9.81 -0.16
C GLN A 112 11.07 -8.85 -0.44
N PRO A 113 12.27 -9.11 0.12
CA PRO A 113 13.42 -8.24 -0.08
C PRO A 113 13.82 -8.20 -1.56
N PRO A 114 14.35 -7.07 -2.05
CA PRO A 114 14.66 -6.91 -3.47
C PRO A 114 15.70 -7.90 -3.98
N GLN A 115 16.59 -8.43 -3.12
CA GLN A 115 17.57 -9.45 -3.44
C GLN A 115 16.95 -10.81 -3.76
N ALA A 116 15.78 -11.13 -3.17
CA ALA A 116 15.05 -12.38 -3.39
C ALA A 116 14.06 -12.31 -4.56
N LEU A 117 13.84 -11.10 -5.14
CA LEU A 117 12.93 -10.93 -6.27
C LEU A 117 13.57 -11.40 -7.58
N PRO A 118 12.84 -12.21 -8.39
CA PRO A 118 13.27 -12.48 -9.77
C PRO A 118 13.41 -11.18 -10.56
N GLY A 119 14.40 -11.13 -11.48
CA GLY A 119 14.76 -9.92 -12.22
C GLY A 119 13.58 -9.23 -12.93
N PHE A 120 12.62 -10.02 -13.43
CA PHE A 120 11.39 -9.50 -14.04
C PHE A 120 10.54 -8.65 -13.07
N TRP A 121 10.45 -9.03 -11.78
CA TRP A 121 9.59 -8.36 -10.80
C TRP A 121 10.25 -7.17 -10.09
N ILE A 122 11.55 -6.96 -10.26
CA ILE A 122 12.28 -5.89 -9.57
C ILE A 122 11.79 -4.50 -9.98
N PHE A 123 11.18 -4.35 -11.17
CA PHE A 123 10.57 -3.08 -11.57
C PHE A 123 9.37 -2.71 -10.69
N MET A 124 8.57 -3.70 -10.25
CA MET A 124 7.41 -3.46 -9.37
C MET A 124 7.85 -2.87 -8.03
N TYR A 125 8.93 -3.40 -7.46
CA TYR A 125 9.55 -2.83 -6.26
C TYR A 125 9.97 -1.37 -6.47
N ARG A 126 10.61 -1.06 -7.61
CA ARG A 126 11.10 0.29 -7.92
C ARG A 126 9.99 1.29 -8.23
N VAL A 127 8.88 0.85 -8.80
CA VAL A 127 7.74 1.71 -9.15
C VAL A 127 6.73 1.81 -8.02
N SER A 128 6.79 0.95 -7.00
CA SER A 128 5.89 0.99 -5.86
C SER A 128 6.12 2.24 -4.99
N PRO A 129 5.16 3.14 -4.83
CA PRO A 129 5.31 4.30 -3.95
C PRO A 129 5.40 3.91 -2.48
N LEU A 130 4.78 2.77 -2.09
CA LEU A 130 4.86 2.27 -0.71
C LEU A 130 6.27 1.84 -0.32
N THR A 131 7.09 1.38 -1.25
CA THR A 131 8.51 1.10 -1.01
C THR A 131 9.21 2.31 -0.38
N TYR A 132 9.06 3.48 -0.98
CA TYR A 132 9.73 4.71 -0.50
C TYR A 132 9.15 5.23 0.81
N ILE A 133 7.86 5.04 1.05
CA ILE A 133 7.19 5.44 2.32
C ILE A 133 7.66 4.52 3.45
N VAL A 134 7.61 3.22 3.24
CA VAL A 134 8.02 2.21 4.23
C VAL A 134 9.50 2.33 4.55
N ASP A 135 10.35 2.45 3.51
CA ASP A 135 11.79 2.67 3.69
C ASP A 135 12.06 3.95 4.49
N GLY A 136 11.36 5.03 4.19
CA GLY A 136 11.52 6.30 4.90
C GLY A 136 11.13 6.22 6.37
N ILE A 137 10.01 5.61 6.69
CA ILE A 137 9.52 5.42 8.06
C ILE A 137 10.44 4.46 8.83
N ALA A 138 10.76 3.30 8.23
CA ALA A 138 11.60 2.29 8.87
C ALA A 138 13.03 2.80 9.11
N ALA A 139 13.66 3.43 8.13
CA ALA A 139 14.97 4.04 8.28
C ALA A 139 14.99 5.09 9.41
N THR A 140 13.93 5.94 9.47
CA THR A 140 13.87 7.02 10.47
C THR A 140 13.59 6.48 11.87
N GLY A 141 12.72 5.50 12.00
CA GLY A 141 12.30 4.98 13.30
C GLY A 141 13.27 3.97 13.91
N LEU A 142 13.98 3.18 13.10
CA LEU A 142 14.77 2.04 13.58
C LEU A 142 16.29 2.27 13.58
N HIS A 143 16.80 3.17 12.74
CA HIS A 143 18.25 3.38 12.61
C HIS A 143 18.97 3.61 13.96
N GLY A 144 20.07 2.87 14.17
CA GLY A 144 20.93 3.00 15.34
C GLY A 144 20.30 2.51 16.65
N ARG A 145 19.19 1.74 16.61
CA ARG A 145 18.59 1.18 17.83
C ARG A 145 19.22 -0.16 18.18
N ALA A 146 19.59 -0.32 19.45
CA ALA A 146 19.94 -1.61 19.96
C ALA A 146 18.70 -2.53 20.00
N VAL A 147 18.89 -3.78 19.65
CA VAL A 147 17.86 -4.81 19.70
C VAL A 147 18.13 -5.71 20.90
N THR A 148 17.10 -5.93 21.71
CA THR A 148 17.13 -6.89 22.83
C THR A 148 16.08 -7.95 22.55
N CYS A 149 16.49 -9.21 22.52
CA CYS A 149 15.59 -10.32 22.35
C CYS A 149 14.87 -10.65 23.66
N SER A 150 13.58 -10.93 23.58
CA SER A 150 12.84 -11.54 24.69
C SER A 150 13.22 -13.02 24.84
N ALA A 151 12.91 -13.63 25.97
CA ALA A 151 13.23 -15.04 26.23
C ALA A 151 12.68 -16.00 25.16
N ALA A 152 11.54 -15.66 24.55
CA ALA A 152 10.91 -16.46 23.49
C ALA A 152 11.61 -16.33 22.12
N GLU A 153 12.43 -15.30 21.93
CA GLU A 153 13.14 -15.00 20.66
C GLU A 153 14.60 -15.47 20.69
N LEU A 154 15.07 -15.92 21.86
CA LEU A 154 16.42 -16.42 22.03
C LEU A 154 16.56 -17.83 21.42
N ASN A 155 17.60 -18.00 20.62
CA ASN A 155 18.01 -19.34 20.19
C ASN A 155 18.87 -19.97 21.30
N ILE A 156 18.33 -20.99 21.93
CA ILE A 156 19.01 -21.71 23.03
C ILE A 156 19.65 -22.98 22.47
N PHE A 157 20.94 -23.17 22.72
CA PHE A 157 21.69 -24.35 22.30
C PHE A 157 22.82 -24.67 23.28
N ASN A 158 23.41 -25.86 23.18
CA ASN A 158 24.56 -26.26 24.01
C ASN A 158 25.83 -26.33 23.16
N PRO A 159 26.95 -25.79 23.66
CA PRO A 159 28.23 -25.89 22.98
C PRO A 159 28.79 -27.34 23.16
N PRO A 160 29.81 -27.75 22.38
CA PRO A 160 30.54 -28.98 22.60
C PRO A 160 31.19 -29.02 23.98
N THR A 161 31.35 -30.23 24.50
CA THR A 161 31.95 -30.46 25.83
C THR A 161 33.34 -29.83 25.94
N GLY A 162 33.56 -29.00 26.96
CA GLY A 162 34.84 -28.37 27.24
C GLY A 162 35.01 -26.96 26.61
N GLN A 163 33.99 -26.43 25.96
CA GLN A 163 34.00 -25.06 25.39
C GLN A 163 32.96 -24.19 26.11
N THR A 164 33.25 -22.88 26.19
CA THR A 164 32.25 -21.88 26.59
C THR A 164 31.37 -21.47 25.38
N CYS A 165 30.21 -20.91 25.68
CA CYS A 165 29.34 -20.36 24.62
C CYS A 165 30.04 -19.30 23.76
N GLY A 166 30.89 -18.48 24.38
CA GLY A 166 31.67 -17.45 23.69
C GLY A 166 32.73 -18.03 22.75
N ASP A 167 33.48 -19.03 23.21
CA ASP A 167 34.51 -19.70 22.42
C ASP A 167 33.89 -20.41 21.20
N TYR A 168 32.81 -21.12 21.40
CA TYR A 168 32.10 -21.84 20.34
C TYR A 168 31.53 -20.89 19.27
N MET A 169 30.92 -19.78 19.70
CA MET A 169 30.27 -18.81 18.79
C MET A 169 31.21 -17.74 18.24
N SER A 170 32.47 -17.67 18.68
CA SER A 170 33.41 -16.60 18.33
C SER A 170 33.59 -16.45 16.81
N SER A 171 33.82 -17.55 16.10
CA SER A 171 33.98 -17.55 14.64
C SER A 171 32.72 -17.18 13.89
N TYR A 172 31.56 -17.58 14.40
CA TYR A 172 30.25 -17.24 13.82
C TYR A 172 29.94 -15.76 14.02
N LEU A 173 30.11 -15.22 15.24
CA LEU A 173 29.84 -13.81 15.55
C LEU A 173 30.77 -12.84 14.83
N SER A 174 31.95 -13.30 14.38
CA SER A 174 32.84 -12.47 13.55
C SER A 174 32.33 -12.26 12.13
N GLN A 175 31.44 -13.13 11.64
CA GLN A 175 30.93 -13.11 10.24
C GLN A 175 29.43 -12.88 10.14
N ALA A 176 28.66 -13.21 11.18
CA ALA A 176 27.22 -13.10 11.21
C ALA A 176 26.75 -12.03 12.24
N PRO A 177 25.62 -11.37 11.99
CA PRO A 177 25.01 -10.45 12.93
C PRO A 177 24.51 -11.21 14.18
N GLY A 178 24.36 -10.51 15.29
CA GLY A 178 23.79 -11.04 16.53
C GLY A 178 24.64 -10.75 17.76
N GLN A 179 24.14 -11.21 18.91
CA GLN A 179 24.82 -11.09 20.20
C GLN A 179 24.51 -12.29 21.08
N LEU A 180 25.46 -12.65 21.93
CA LEU A 180 25.36 -13.71 22.92
C LEU A 180 25.21 -13.08 24.29
N TYR A 181 24.17 -13.48 25.07
CA TYR A 181 23.90 -12.88 26.37
C TYR A 181 24.73 -13.53 27.50
N ASN A 182 25.11 -14.80 27.36
CA ASN A 182 25.83 -15.55 28.35
C ASN A 182 27.14 -16.19 27.80
N PRO A 183 28.14 -15.40 27.39
CA PRO A 183 29.36 -15.89 26.72
C PRO A 183 30.20 -16.86 27.58
N THR A 184 30.13 -16.74 28.91
CA THR A 184 30.92 -17.58 29.86
C THR A 184 30.22 -18.86 30.23
N ALA A 185 28.96 -19.07 29.83
CA ALA A 185 28.24 -20.29 30.13
C ALA A 185 28.77 -21.47 29.33
N THR A 186 28.67 -22.68 29.91
CA THR A 186 29.06 -23.97 29.28
C THR A 186 27.85 -24.79 28.85
N SER A 187 26.64 -24.27 29.06
CA SER A 187 25.36 -24.88 28.64
C SER A 187 24.33 -23.77 28.46
N ASN A 188 23.25 -24.06 27.72
CA ASN A 188 22.14 -23.15 27.47
C ASN A 188 22.62 -21.79 26.95
N CYS A 189 23.38 -21.77 25.85
CA CYS A 189 23.83 -20.54 25.22
C CYS A 189 22.63 -19.74 24.70
N GLU A 190 22.53 -18.48 25.08
CA GLU A 190 21.43 -17.57 24.71
C GLU A 190 21.88 -16.64 23.61
N TYR A 191 21.52 -16.99 22.37
CA TYR A 191 21.90 -16.22 21.18
C TYR A 191 20.70 -15.42 20.65
N CYS A 192 20.90 -14.12 20.52
CA CYS A 192 19.98 -13.21 19.87
C CYS A 192 20.45 -12.93 18.43
N PRO A 193 19.64 -13.18 17.38
CA PRO A 193 20.05 -13.05 15.98
C PRO A 193 20.39 -11.63 15.54
N LEU A 194 19.92 -10.63 16.26
CA LEU A 194 20.14 -9.22 15.98
C LEU A 194 20.70 -8.49 17.19
N SER A 195 21.73 -7.68 17.00
CA SER A 195 22.25 -6.77 18.05
C SER A 195 21.86 -5.31 17.80
N ASN A 196 21.63 -4.95 16.52
CA ASN A 196 21.26 -3.61 16.11
C ASN A 196 20.19 -3.68 15.00
N ALA A 197 19.23 -2.75 15.02
CA ALA A 197 18.19 -2.67 14.01
C ALA A 197 18.74 -2.37 12.61
N ASP A 198 19.92 -1.78 12.49
CA ASP A 198 20.58 -1.54 11.19
C ASP A 198 20.94 -2.84 10.46
N GLN A 199 21.16 -3.93 11.19
CA GLN A 199 21.38 -5.26 10.60
C GLN A 199 20.12 -5.75 9.88
N PHE A 200 18.95 -5.56 10.48
CA PHE A 200 17.67 -5.85 9.82
C PHE A 200 17.45 -4.93 8.61
N LEU A 201 17.67 -3.62 8.76
CA LEU A 201 17.48 -2.65 7.68
C LEU A 201 18.35 -2.98 6.46
N SER A 202 19.62 -3.37 6.69
CA SER A 202 20.51 -3.79 5.59
C SER A 202 20.04 -5.04 4.88
N GLY A 203 19.45 -6.00 5.61
CA GLY A 203 18.87 -7.23 5.06
C GLY A 203 17.70 -6.97 4.10
N VAL A 204 16.94 -5.89 4.31
CA VAL A 204 15.85 -5.45 3.43
C VAL A 204 16.22 -4.29 2.50
N ALA A 205 17.53 -3.99 2.39
CA ALA A 205 18.09 -2.94 1.54
C ALA A 205 17.61 -1.50 1.89
N ILE A 206 17.26 -1.24 3.15
CA ILE A 206 16.88 0.08 3.65
C ILE A 206 18.11 0.80 4.21
N SER A 207 18.31 2.06 3.82
CA SER A 207 19.43 2.90 4.26
C SER A 207 18.96 4.20 4.89
N TRP A 208 19.56 4.58 6.01
CA TRP A 208 19.33 5.87 6.66
C TRP A 208 19.59 7.08 5.74
N THR A 209 20.61 7.00 4.89
CA THR A 209 20.99 8.10 4.00
C THR A 209 19.94 8.41 2.93
N SER A 210 19.08 7.44 2.58
CA SER A 210 18.05 7.58 1.53
C SER A 210 16.76 8.24 2.00
N ARG A 211 16.58 8.53 3.29
CA ARG A 211 15.32 9.01 3.87
C ARG A 211 14.75 10.27 3.19
N TRP A 212 15.58 11.28 2.97
CA TRP A 212 15.17 12.53 2.32
C TRP A 212 14.91 12.37 0.82
N ARG A 213 15.69 11.53 0.15
CA ARG A 213 15.45 11.15 -1.24
C ARG A 213 14.08 10.49 -1.38
N ASN A 214 13.77 9.53 -0.51
CA ASN A 214 12.50 8.80 -0.52
C ASN A 214 11.33 9.76 -0.25
N PHE A 215 11.47 10.68 0.70
CA PHE A 215 10.49 11.74 0.94
C PHE A 215 10.22 12.57 -0.32
N GLY A 216 11.28 12.99 -1.04
CA GLY A 216 11.15 13.72 -2.30
C GLY A 216 10.47 12.91 -3.41
N ILE A 217 10.78 11.61 -3.54
CA ILE A 217 10.16 10.72 -4.53
C ILE A 217 8.65 10.61 -4.28
N VAL A 218 8.20 10.48 -3.05
CA VAL A 218 6.74 10.39 -2.76
C VAL A 218 6.03 11.70 -3.10
N TRP A 219 6.66 12.88 -2.91
CA TRP A 219 6.10 14.13 -3.41
C TRP A 219 6.00 14.16 -4.94
N ALA A 220 6.97 13.60 -5.65
CA ALA A 220 6.87 13.46 -7.10
C ALA A 220 5.66 12.61 -7.53
N TYR A 221 5.37 11.52 -6.80
CA TYR A 221 4.14 10.72 -7.03
C TYR A 221 2.87 11.51 -6.76
N ILE A 222 2.82 12.32 -5.70
CA ILE A 222 1.65 13.15 -5.39
C ILE A 222 1.39 14.15 -6.52
N VAL A 223 2.42 14.86 -6.97
CA VAL A 223 2.33 15.81 -8.09
C VAL A 223 1.90 15.10 -9.39
N PHE A 224 2.48 13.93 -9.66
CA PHE A 224 2.11 13.10 -10.80
C PHE A 224 0.62 12.68 -10.74
N ASN A 225 0.12 12.23 -9.58
CA ASN A 225 -1.27 11.85 -9.40
C ASN A 225 -2.22 13.03 -9.67
N ILE A 226 -1.90 14.22 -9.15
CA ILE A 226 -2.70 15.44 -9.38
C ILE A 226 -2.70 15.79 -10.88
N PHE A 227 -1.54 15.77 -11.51
CA PHE A 227 -1.41 16.03 -12.94
C PHE A 227 -2.22 15.02 -13.77
N MET A 228 -2.08 13.74 -13.47
CA MET A 228 -2.81 12.68 -14.16
C MET A 228 -4.32 12.75 -13.91
N ALA A 229 -4.77 13.14 -12.71
CA ALA A 229 -6.18 13.37 -12.45
C ALA A 229 -6.77 14.44 -13.38
N VAL A 230 -6.04 15.56 -13.60
CA VAL A 230 -6.43 16.62 -14.51
C VAL A 230 -6.46 16.13 -15.98
N VAL A 231 -5.42 15.42 -16.40
CA VAL A 231 -5.31 14.91 -17.78
C VAL A 231 -6.40 13.88 -18.06
N LEU A 232 -6.60 12.91 -17.15
CA LEU A 232 -7.61 11.86 -17.31
C LEU A 232 -9.03 12.45 -17.30
N TYR A 233 -9.32 13.39 -16.41
CA TYR A 233 -10.62 14.09 -16.41
C TYR A 233 -10.85 14.81 -17.73
N TYR A 234 -9.84 15.52 -18.25
CA TYR A 234 -9.92 16.18 -19.55
C TYR A 234 -10.19 15.18 -20.68
N MET A 235 -9.43 14.10 -20.74
CA MET A 235 -9.53 13.10 -21.81
C MET A 235 -10.86 12.37 -21.82
N PHE A 236 -11.35 11.97 -20.66
CA PHE A 236 -12.54 11.12 -20.56
C PHE A 236 -13.85 11.90 -20.40
N ARG A 237 -13.80 13.14 -19.87
CA ARG A 237 -15.01 13.91 -19.51
C ARG A 237 -15.18 15.21 -20.27
N VAL A 238 -14.10 15.86 -20.69
CA VAL A 238 -14.17 17.18 -21.35
C VAL A 238 -14.08 17.05 -22.86
N LYS A 239 -13.09 16.31 -23.34
CA LYS A 239 -12.85 16.12 -24.77
C LYS A 239 -13.95 15.27 -25.38
N LYS A 240 -14.80 15.88 -26.23
CA LYS A 240 -15.75 15.13 -27.06
C LYS A 240 -14.94 14.46 -28.17
N TRP A 241 -14.76 13.17 -28.10
CA TRP A 241 -14.19 12.39 -29.19
C TRP A 241 -15.25 12.30 -30.30
N SER A 242 -15.12 13.16 -31.30
CA SER A 242 -15.97 13.17 -32.50
C SER A 242 -15.53 12.01 -33.42
N GLY A 243 -15.96 10.79 -33.07
CA GLY A 243 -15.70 9.61 -33.87
C GLY A 243 -16.43 8.40 -33.32
N ALA A 244 -17.41 7.90 -34.08
CA ALA A 244 -18.21 6.71 -33.75
C ALA A 244 -17.36 5.43 -33.57
N SER A 245 -16.10 5.43 -33.98
CA SER A 245 -15.16 4.30 -33.91
C SER A 245 -14.55 4.09 -32.53
N THR A 246 -14.25 5.17 -31.81
CA THR A 246 -13.49 5.07 -30.55
C THR A 246 -14.36 4.65 -29.36
N LYS A 247 -15.66 5.02 -29.36
CA LYS A 247 -16.59 4.53 -28.34
C LYS A 247 -16.79 3.01 -28.42
N LYS A 248 -16.78 2.43 -29.62
CA LYS A 248 -16.87 0.98 -29.84
C LYS A 248 -15.58 0.27 -29.35
N GLY A 249 -14.40 0.84 -29.60
CA GLY A 249 -13.12 0.25 -29.18
C GLY A 249 -12.93 0.23 -27.67
N LEU A 250 -13.22 1.34 -26.98
CA LEU A 250 -13.06 1.44 -25.51
C LEU A 250 -14.15 0.60 -24.80
N PHE A 251 -15.39 0.61 -25.30
CA PHE A 251 -16.48 -0.22 -24.78
C PHE A 251 -16.21 -1.73 -24.99
N VAL A 252 -15.61 -2.11 -26.12
CA VAL A 252 -15.17 -3.49 -26.39
C VAL A 252 -14.00 -3.88 -25.48
N PHE A 253 -13.08 -2.99 -25.20
CA PHE A 253 -11.96 -3.24 -24.27
C PHE A 253 -12.46 -3.48 -22.84
N PHE A 254 -13.31 -2.61 -22.29
CA PHE A 254 -13.92 -2.81 -20.96
C PHE A 254 -14.88 -4.00 -20.90
N ARG A 255 -15.61 -4.29 -21.97
CA ARG A 255 -16.46 -5.47 -22.08
C ARG A 255 -15.63 -6.78 -22.18
N ARG A 256 -14.41 -6.70 -22.71
CA ARG A 256 -13.48 -7.84 -22.72
C ARG A 256 -12.91 -8.11 -21.32
N ILE A 257 -12.55 -7.06 -20.58
CA ILE A 257 -12.13 -7.18 -19.16
C ILE A 257 -13.27 -7.68 -18.29
N GLY A 258 -14.48 -7.18 -18.45
CA GLY A 258 -15.68 -7.66 -17.74
C GLY A 258 -16.00 -9.14 -18.05
N ARG A 259 -15.72 -9.60 -19.28
CA ARG A 259 -15.90 -11.01 -19.66
C ARG A 259 -14.87 -11.94 -19.02
N VAL A 260 -13.63 -11.46 -18.80
CA VAL A 260 -12.62 -12.22 -18.06
C VAL A 260 -13.02 -12.37 -16.60
N GLY A 261 -13.55 -11.31 -15.96
CA GLY A 261 -14.10 -11.38 -14.60
C GLY A 261 -15.30 -12.33 -14.48
N TYR A 262 -16.16 -12.35 -15.49
CA TYR A 262 -17.29 -13.30 -15.54
C TYR A 262 -16.84 -14.76 -15.74
N TRP A 263 -15.79 -14.98 -16.52
CA TRP A 263 -15.21 -16.30 -16.75
C TRP A 263 -14.51 -16.85 -15.49
N VAL A 264 -13.76 -16.02 -14.76
CA VAL A 264 -13.19 -16.38 -13.47
C VAL A 264 -14.28 -16.70 -12.45
N ARG A 265 -15.36 -15.91 -12.41
CA ARG A 265 -16.51 -16.17 -11.53
C ARG A 265 -17.24 -17.47 -11.86
N SER A 266 -17.32 -17.86 -13.14
CA SER A 266 -17.95 -19.12 -13.56
C SER A 266 -17.12 -20.37 -13.23
N ILE A 267 -15.80 -20.21 -13.05
CA ILE A 267 -14.90 -21.30 -12.64
C ILE A 267 -15.00 -21.55 -11.11
N PHE A 268 -15.19 -20.47 -10.32
CA PHE A 268 -15.20 -20.56 -8.86
C PHE A 268 -16.59 -20.74 -8.22
N ILE A 269 -17.68 -20.48 -8.95
CA ILE A 269 -19.05 -20.66 -8.43
C ILE A 269 -19.73 -21.76 -9.24
N ARG A 270 -19.63 -23.01 -8.78
CA ARG A 270 -20.56 -24.07 -9.22
C ARG A 270 -21.98 -23.61 -8.89
N ARG A 271 -22.82 -23.40 -9.91
CA ARG A 271 -24.26 -23.22 -9.71
C ARG A 271 -24.82 -24.43 -9.02
N PRO A 272 -25.61 -24.29 -7.96
CA PRO A 272 -26.44 -25.42 -7.49
C PRO A 272 -27.35 -25.86 -8.63
N GLU A 273 -27.38 -27.18 -8.86
CA GLU A 273 -28.19 -27.85 -9.83
C GLU A 273 -29.67 -27.51 -9.55
N LYS A 274 -30.39 -26.98 -10.55
CA LYS A 274 -31.82 -26.73 -10.44
C LYS A 274 -32.53 -28.07 -10.32
N VAL A 275 -33.13 -28.32 -9.17
CA VAL A 275 -34.10 -29.41 -8.96
C VAL A 275 -35.29 -29.13 -9.91
N PRO A 276 -35.74 -30.11 -10.73
CA PRO A 276 -36.87 -29.92 -11.58
C PRO A 276 -38.14 -29.79 -10.74
N GLU A 277 -38.87 -28.68 -10.85
CA GLU A 277 -40.21 -28.52 -10.29
C GLU A 277 -41.15 -29.50 -10.97
N GLY A 278 -41.62 -30.49 -10.21
CA GLY A 278 -42.68 -31.38 -10.60
C GLY A 278 -43.99 -30.60 -10.76
N LYS A 279 -44.58 -30.73 -11.92
CA LYS A 279 -45.96 -30.28 -12.18
C LYS A 279 -46.93 -31.10 -11.36
N GLU A 280 -47.40 -30.58 -10.24
CA GLU A 280 -48.63 -31.05 -9.61
C GLU A 280 -49.80 -30.17 -10.05
N ALA A 281 -50.61 -30.77 -10.92
CA ALA A 281 -51.94 -30.30 -11.21
C ALA A 281 -52.87 -30.69 -10.05
N ILE A 282 -53.28 -29.72 -9.25
CA ILE A 282 -54.35 -29.92 -8.28
C ILE A 282 -55.63 -29.26 -8.82
N ASN A 283 -56.54 -30.11 -9.10
CA ASN A 283 -57.93 -29.90 -9.50
C ASN A 283 -58.67 -29.34 -8.26
N ASN A 284 -59.18 -28.12 -8.33
CA ASN A 284 -60.11 -27.59 -7.34
C ASN A 284 -61.55 -27.79 -7.77
N ARG A 285 -62.29 -28.55 -6.98
CA ARG A 285 -63.72 -28.38 -6.83
C ARG A 285 -64.17 -28.55 -5.39
N VAL A 286 -64.95 -27.55 -4.93
CA VAL A 286 -66.09 -27.60 -3.98
C VAL A 286 -65.75 -27.77 -2.49
N TYR A 287 -65.97 -26.84 -1.64
CA TYR A 287 -67.10 -26.13 -1.02
C TYR A 287 -66.65 -24.83 -0.38
#